data_c6e5182716e251eb7bebfad7315e6050
#
_entry.id   c6e5182716e251eb7bebfad7315e6050
#
_cell.length_a   1.000
_cell.length_b   1.000
_cell.length_c   1.000
_cell.angle_alpha   90.00
_cell.angle_beta   90.00
_cell.angle_gamma   90.00
#
_symmetry.space_group_name_H-M   'P 1'
#
loop_
_entity.id
_entity.type
_entity.pdbx_description
1 polymer ?
#
loop_
_entity_poly.entity_id
_entity_poly.type
_entity_poly.pdbx_seq_one_letter_code
_entity_poly.pdbx_strand_id
1 'polypeptide(L)'
;MARFEARIDVTRRPGILDPQGATIERALPALGWDNVSTVEVGKSIHLSVDAADETTARAQIDEMCGRLLTNPVLEDYTVELRALTAGPA
;
A
#
# COMPACT_ATOMS: atom_id res chain seq x y z
N MET A 1 20.45 2.64 -16.20
CA MET A 1 19.46 2.53 -15.14
C MET A 1 18.26 1.73 -15.59
N ALA A 2 17.70 0.97 -14.72
CA ALA A 2 16.50 0.22 -14.99
C ALA A 2 15.29 0.95 -14.41
N ARG A 3 14.13 0.74 -14.99
CA ARG A 3 12.87 1.29 -14.47
C ARG A 3 12.10 0.20 -13.75
N PHE A 4 11.59 0.54 -12.59
CA PHE A 4 10.78 -0.37 -11.78
C PHE A 4 9.43 0.27 -11.49
N GLU A 5 8.38 -0.56 -11.52
CA GLU A 5 7.07 -0.16 -11.02
C GLU A 5 6.93 -0.66 -9.60
N ALA A 6 6.45 0.20 -8.72
CA ALA A 6 6.19 -0.17 -7.34
C ALA A 6 4.73 0.05 -6.98
N ARG A 7 4.18 -0.89 -6.22
CA ARG A 7 2.88 -0.73 -5.58
C ARG A 7 3.10 -0.83 -4.08
N ILE A 8 2.71 0.22 -3.38
CA ILE A 8 2.83 0.28 -1.93
C ILE A 8 1.42 0.23 -1.36
N ASP A 9 1.10 -0.84 -0.64
CA ASP A 9 -0.18 -0.98 0.03
C ASP A 9 0.02 -0.60 1.49
N VAL A 10 -0.74 0.40 1.93
CA VAL A 10 -0.62 1.00 3.26
C VAL A 10 -1.88 0.69 4.04
N THR A 11 -1.71 0.10 5.21
CA THR A 11 -2.81 -0.25 6.10
C THR A 11 -2.53 0.26 7.51
N ARG A 12 -3.57 0.40 8.31
CA ARG A 12 -3.39 0.80 9.70
C ARG A 12 -2.84 -0.37 10.50
N ARG A 13 -2.01 -0.07 11.49
CA ARG A 13 -1.53 -1.09 12.41
C ARG A 13 -2.66 -1.66 13.23
N PRO A 14 -2.56 -2.93 13.65
CA PRO A 14 -3.57 -3.54 14.54
C PRO A 14 -3.80 -2.65 15.77
N GLY A 15 -5.06 -2.50 16.15
CA GLY A 15 -5.44 -1.70 17.29
C GLY A 15 -5.61 -0.21 17.03
N ILE A 16 -5.27 0.26 15.84
CA ILE A 16 -5.49 1.65 15.46
C ILE A 16 -6.90 1.80 14.89
N LEU A 17 -7.62 2.82 15.34
CA LEU A 17 -8.99 3.07 14.89
C LEU A 17 -9.04 3.33 13.39
N ASP A 18 -9.99 2.68 12.74
CA ASP A 18 -10.28 2.84 11.33
C ASP A 18 -11.75 3.26 11.15
N PRO A 19 -12.05 4.57 11.19
CA PRO A 19 -13.43 5.03 11.09
C PRO A 19 -14.11 4.67 9.79
N GLN A 20 -13.38 4.68 8.66
CA GLN A 20 -13.95 4.35 7.36
C GLN A 20 -14.33 2.87 7.29
N GLY A 21 -13.44 1.99 7.72
CA GLY A 21 -13.72 0.56 7.73
C GLY A 21 -14.89 0.23 8.64
N ALA A 22 -14.94 0.84 9.81
CA ALA A 22 -16.04 0.65 10.76
C ALA A 22 -17.38 1.11 10.17
N THR A 23 -17.38 2.23 9.45
CA THR A 23 -18.59 2.75 8.81
C THR A 23 -19.10 1.79 7.74
N ILE A 24 -18.20 1.27 6.91
CA ILE A 24 -18.56 0.29 5.88
C ILE A 24 -19.12 -0.97 6.52
N GLU A 25 -18.44 -1.46 7.53
CA GLU A 25 -18.84 -2.69 8.21
C GLU A 25 -20.24 -2.57 8.80
N ARG A 26 -20.58 -1.43 9.39
CA ARG A 26 -21.91 -1.18 9.95
C ARG A 26 -23.00 -1.03 8.91
N ALA A 27 -22.64 -0.59 7.69
CA ALA A 27 -23.63 -0.36 6.63
C ALA A 27 -23.99 -1.61 5.85
N LEU A 28 -23.11 -2.60 5.80
CA LEU A 28 -23.30 -3.78 4.96
C LEU A 28 -24.51 -4.63 5.34
N PRO A 29 -24.84 -4.86 6.63
CA PRO A 29 -26.01 -5.65 6.96
C PRO A 29 -27.31 -5.08 6.41
N ALA A 30 -27.45 -3.76 6.37
CA ALA A 30 -28.65 -3.13 5.82
C ALA A 30 -28.79 -3.37 4.31
N LEU A 31 -27.72 -3.75 3.64
CA LEU A 31 -27.71 -4.04 2.22
C LEU A 31 -27.80 -5.54 1.92
N GLY A 32 -27.93 -6.36 2.94
CA GLY A 32 -28.12 -7.81 2.79
C GLY A 32 -26.89 -8.64 3.12
N TRP A 33 -25.77 -8.03 3.52
CA TRP A 33 -24.56 -8.76 3.87
C TRP A 33 -24.33 -8.68 5.39
N ASP A 34 -24.78 -9.70 6.10
CA ASP A 34 -24.59 -9.79 7.54
C ASP A 34 -23.47 -10.75 7.94
N ASN A 35 -22.75 -11.26 6.95
CA ASN A 35 -21.66 -12.23 7.12
C ASN A 35 -20.27 -11.60 6.94
N VAL A 36 -20.18 -10.29 6.90
CA VAL A 36 -18.92 -9.57 6.70
C VAL A 36 -18.40 -9.03 8.03
N SER A 37 -17.13 -9.23 8.28
CA SER A 37 -16.46 -8.72 9.47
C SER A 37 -15.06 -8.25 9.10
N THR A 38 -14.45 -7.47 10.00
CA THR A 38 -13.06 -7.06 9.88
C THR A 38 -12.80 -6.26 8.60
N VAL A 39 -13.64 -5.24 8.37
CA VAL A 39 -13.44 -4.36 7.22
C VAL A 39 -12.35 -3.35 7.55
N GLU A 40 -11.32 -3.32 6.71
CA GLU A 40 -10.22 -2.37 6.83
C GLU A 40 -10.14 -1.55 5.55
N VAL A 41 -9.89 -0.25 5.71
CA VAL A 41 -9.65 0.64 4.58
C VAL A 41 -8.18 1.05 4.59
N GLY A 42 -7.53 0.85 3.48
CA GLY A 42 -6.15 1.27 3.29
C GLY A 42 -6.03 2.06 2.00
N LYS A 43 -4.79 2.39 1.66
CA LYS A 43 -4.52 3.09 0.39
C LYS A 43 -3.46 2.32 -0.38
N SER A 44 -3.48 2.49 -1.69
CA SER A 44 -2.49 1.89 -2.58
C SER A 44 -1.83 3.01 -3.37
N ILE A 45 -0.51 3.04 -3.34
CA ILE A 45 0.28 4.05 -4.03
C ILE A 45 1.05 3.34 -5.13
N HIS A 46 0.96 3.87 -6.35
CA HIS A 46 1.66 3.33 -7.50
C HIS A 46 2.66 4.36 -7.99
N LEU A 47 3.88 3.93 -8.20
CA LEU A 47 4.91 4.82 -8.73
C LEU A 47 5.91 4.05 -9.59
N SER A 48 6.65 4.80 -10.39
CA SER A 48 7.78 4.26 -11.14
C SER A 48 9.05 4.91 -10.62
N VAL A 49 10.10 4.14 -10.53
CA VAL A 49 11.39 4.64 -10.08
C VAL A 49 12.49 4.11 -11.01
N ASP A 50 13.42 4.98 -11.35
CA ASP A 50 14.61 4.60 -12.10
C ASP A 50 15.76 4.38 -11.10
N ALA A 51 16.36 3.21 -11.15
CA ALA A 51 17.43 2.85 -10.23
C ALA A 51 18.40 1.89 -10.91
N ALA A 52 19.57 1.75 -10.34
CA ALA A 52 20.60 0.87 -10.89
C ALA A 52 20.17 -0.59 -10.87
N ASP A 53 19.50 -1.01 -9.79
CA ASP A 53 19.07 -2.39 -9.60
C ASP A 53 17.87 -2.43 -8.65
N GLU A 54 17.32 -3.64 -8.48
CA GLU A 54 16.13 -3.84 -7.63
C GLU A 54 16.42 -3.51 -6.17
N THR A 55 17.59 -3.88 -5.67
CA THR A 55 17.95 -3.61 -4.28
C THR A 55 17.96 -2.11 -3.99
N THR A 56 18.55 -1.33 -4.91
CA THR A 56 18.57 0.12 -4.78
C THR A 56 17.16 0.71 -4.86
N ALA A 57 16.36 0.23 -5.81
CA ALA A 57 14.99 0.70 -5.97
C ALA A 57 14.18 0.45 -4.70
N ARG A 58 14.28 -0.74 -4.14
CA ARG A 58 13.56 -1.10 -2.92
C ARG A 58 13.99 -0.25 -1.73
N ALA A 59 15.29 -0.02 -1.59
CA ALA A 59 15.82 0.82 -0.51
C ALA A 59 15.30 2.26 -0.62
N GLN A 60 15.24 2.80 -1.83
CA GLN A 60 14.70 4.14 -2.05
C GLN A 60 13.21 4.22 -1.71
N ILE A 61 12.45 3.20 -2.11
CA ILE A 61 11.01 3.16 -1.83
C ILE A 61 10.76 3.03 -0.34
N ASP A 62 11.53 2.19 0.37
CA ASP A 62 11.40 2.07 1.82
C ASP A 62 11.68 3.42 2.50
N GLU A 63 12.67 4.16 2.03
CA GLU A 63 12.96 5.48 2.56
C GLU A 63 11.82 6.46 2.28
N MET A 64 11.26 6.43 1.08
CA MET A 64 10.09 7.25 0.75
C MET A 64 8.90 6.94 1.65
N CYS A 65 8.66 5.67 1.92
CA CYS A 65 7.58 5.26 2.81
C CYS A 65 7.77 5.81 4.22
N GLY A 66 8.98 5.70 4.77
CA GLY A 66 9.26 6.17 6.11
C GLY A 66 9.22 7.67 6.27
N ARG A 67 9.48 8.40 5.19
CA ARG A 67 9.59 9.87 5.25
C ARG A 67 8.36 10.61 4.75
N LEU A 68 7.55 10.00 3.88
CA LEU A 68 6.45 10.73 3.25
C LEU A 68 5.21 9.88 3.01
N LEU A 69 5.36 8.64 2.48
CA LEU A 69 4.23 7.91 1.94
C LEU A 69 3.36 7.27 3.01
N THR A 70 3.92 7.01 4.18
CA THR A 70 3.18 6.41 5.29
C THR A 70 3.40 7.20 6.56
N ASN A 71 2.54 6.96 7.54
CA ASN A 71 2.76 7.40 8.90
C ASN A 71 3.27 6.20 9.70
N PRO A 72 4.60 6.10 9.96
CA PRO A 72 5.16 4.88 10.57
C PRO A 72 4.64 4.59 11.98
N VAL A 73 4.07 5.58 12.64
CA VAL A 73 3.49 5.39 13.98
C VAL A 73 2.16 4.64 13.90
N LEU A 74 1.37 4.90 12.85
CA LEU A 74 0.00 4.42 12.74
C LEU A 74 -0.20 3.37 11.67
N GLU A 75 0.75 3.23 10.74
CA GLU A 75 0.54 2.46 9.53
C GLU A 75 1.66 1.46 9.27
N ASP A 76 1.27 0.33 8.70
CA ASP A 76 2.20 -0.63 8.10
C ASP A 76 2.08 -0.53 6.59
N TYR A 77 3.07 -1.04 5.89
CA TYR A 77 3.01 -1.08 4.44
C TYR A 77 3.71 -2.31 3.88
N THR A 78 3.32 -2.68 2.66
CA THR A 78 4.01 -3.69 1.87
C THR A 78 4.37 -3.09 0.53
N VAL A 79 5.46 -3.57 -0.05
CA VAL A 79 5.96 -3.09 -1.34
C VAL A 79 6.02 -4.25 -2.31
N GLU A 80 5.35 -4.12 -3.45
CA GLU A 80 5.55 -5.00 -4.59
C GLU A 80 6.34 -4.24 -5.64
N LEU A 81 7.42 -4.84 -6.10
CA LEU A 81 8.32 -4.22 -7.06
C LEU A 81 8.42 -5.10 -8.29
N ARG A 82 8.27 -4.48 -9.45
CA ARG A 82 8.35 -5.18 -10.73
C ARG A 82 9.27 -4.42 -11.66
N ALA A 83 10.26 -5.13 -12.18
CA ALA A 83 11.13 -4.56 -13.20
C ALA A 83 10.34 -4.38 -14.49
N LEU A 84 10.40 -3.18 -15.06
CA LEU A 84 9.87 -2.95 -16.38
C LEU A 84 10.96 -3.34 -17.37
N THR A 85 10.69 -4.40 -18.14
CA THR A 85 11.60 -4.72 -19.22
C THR A 85 11.56 -3.56 -20.18
N ALA A 86 12.73 -3.03 -20.45
CA ALA A 86 12.91 -2.15 -21.59
C ALA A 86 12.71 -2.97 -22.83
N GLY A 87 11.74 -3.80 -22.83
CA GLY A 87 11.45 -4.58 -23.97
C GLY A 87 11.48 -3.72 -25.19
N PRO A 88 11.53 -4.31 -26.33
CA PRO A 88 11.39 -3.55 -27.53
C PRO A 88 10.07 -2.96 -27.30
N ALA A 89 10.25 -2.09 -26.57
CA ALA A 89 8.99 -1.48 -26.29
C ALA A 89 8.34 -1.45 -27.60
#